data_44f9cb71daf35966819b62aa81d7248e
#
_entry.id   44f9cb71daf35966819b62aa81d7248e
#
_cell.length_a   1.000
_cell.length_b   1.000
_cell.length_c   1.000
_cell.angle_alpha   90.00
_cell.angle_beta   90.00
_cell.angle_gamma   90.00
#
_symmetry.space_group_name_H-M   'P 1'
#
loop_
_entity.id
_entity.type
_entity.pdbx_description
1 polymer ?
#
loop_
_entity_poly.entity_id
_entity_poly.type
_entity_poly.pdbx_seq_one_letter_code
_entity_poly.pdbx_strand_id
1 'polypeptide(L)' 'MDNIEIDPVKEMERLEAMYKHYQNLYRKLILLCCSKERKVAKRKRDEYKHKIQKVRQLSG' A
#
# COMPACT_ATOMS: atom_id res chain seq x y z
N MET A 1 -9.24 9.58 -25.80
CA MET A 1 -9.36 9.28 -25.20
C MET A 1 -9.23 8.45 -24.70
N ASP A 2 -9.14 8.27 -24.08
CA ASP A 2 -8.77 7.52 -23.55
C ASP A 2 -9.39 6.84 -22.65
N ASN A 3 -9.77 6.03 -22.70
CA ASN A 3 -10.34 5.20 -21.90
C ASN A 3 -9.50 4.66 -21.00
N ILE A 4 -9.48 5.06 -19.91
CA ILE A 4 -8.77 4.52 -18.92
C ILE A 4 -9.51 3.43 -18.35
N GLU A 5 -9.32 2.26 -18.82
CA GLU A 5 -9.86 1.17 -18.18
C GLU A 5 -8.98 0.82 -17.06
N ILE A 6 -9.44 0.90 -15.87
CA ILE A 6 -8.69 0.47 -14.72
C ILE A 6 -8.81 -1.02 -14.63
N ASP A 7 -7.75 -1.70 -14.97
CA ASP A 7 -7.67 -3.14 -14.84
C ASP A 7 -7.56 -3.51 -13.36
N PRO A 8 -8.52 -4.21 -12.77
CA PRO A 8 -8.46 -4.53 -11.33
C PRO A 8 -7.21 -5.34 -10.96
N VAL A 9 -6.72 -6.19 -11.84
CA VAL A 9 -5.54 -6.98 -11.57
C VAL A 9 -4.30 -6.10 -11.46
N LYS A 10 -4.14 -5.17 -12.42
CA LYS A 10 -3.00 -4.25 -12.39
C LYS A 10 -3.08 -3.31 -11.20
N GLU A 11 -4.28 -2.86 -10.87
CA GLU A 11 -4.48 -2.00 -9.71
C GLU A 11 -4.08 -2.72 -8.44
N MET A 12 -4.50 -3.97 -8.30
CA MET A 12 -4.15 -4.78 -7.13
C MET A 12 -2.65 -5.00 -7.03
N GLU A 13 -1.99 -5.29 -8.15
CA GLU A 13 -0.54 -5.47 -8.17
C GLU A 13 0.18 -4.22 -7.71
N ARG A 14 -0.27 -3.06 -8.19
CA ARG A 14 0.30 -1.79 -7.79
C ARG A 14 0.14 -1.54 -6.30
N LEU A 15 -1.06 -1.78 -5.78
CA LEU A 15 -1.35 -1.57 -4.37
C LEU A 15 -0.53 -2.52 -3.50
N GLU A 16 -0.41 -3.76 -3.90
CA GLU A 16 0.38 -4.73 -3.15
C GLU A 16 1.86 -4.38 -3.16
N ALA A 17 2.37 -3.89 -4.29
CA ALA A 17 3.76 -3.47 -4.38
C ALA A 17 4.03 -2.30 -3.44
N MET A 18 3.11 -1.32 -3.41
CA MET A 18 3.26 -0.17 -2.51
C MET A 18 3.14 -0.58 -1.05
N TYR A 19 2.23 -1.50 -0.76
CA TYR A 19 2.07 -2.00 0.60
C TYR A 19 3.36 -2.68 1.08
N LYS A 20 3.95 -3.53 0.25
CA LYS A 20 5.21 -4.20 0.59
C LYS A 20 6.34 -3.20 0.79
N HIS A 21 6.39 -2.19 -0.07
CA HIS A 21 7.42 -1.14 0.02
C HIS A 21 7.35 -0.45 1.39
N TYR A 22 6.16 -0.02 1.78
CA TYR A 22 6.01 0.68 3.05
C TYR A 22 6.16 -0.25 4.25
N GLN A 23 5.79 -1.51 4.10
CA GLN A 23 6.01 -2.48 5.17
C GLN A 23 7.50 -2.71 5.42
N ASN A 24 8.28 -2.84 4.35
CA ASN A 24 9.73 -3.00 4.47
C ASN A 24 10.37 -1.74 5.04
N LEU A 25 9.92 -0.57 4.60
CA LEU A 25 10.40 0.70 5.13
C LEU A 25 10.10 0.80 6.62
N TYR A 26 8.89 0.44 7.01
CA TYR A 26 8.48 0.47 8.42
C TYR A 26 9.40 -0.41 9.27
N ARG A 27 9.71 -1.62 8.79
CA ARG A 27 10.62 -2.52 9.50
C ARG A 27 12.01 -1.93 9.66
N LYS A 28 12.53 -1.31 8.60
CA LYS A 28 13.84 -0.66 8.67
C LYS A 28 13.84 0.48 9.67
N LEU A 29 12.78 1.26 9.69
CA LEU A 29 12.68 2.39 10.60
C LEU A 29 12.55 1.96 12.05
N ILE A 30 11.93 0.81 12.31
CA ILE A 30 11.90 0.24 13.66
C ILE A 30 13.32 -0.07 14.11
N LEU A 31 14.11 -0.70 13.25
CA LEU A 31 15.49 -1.05 13.58
C LEU A 31 16.35 0.19 13.80
N LEU A 32 16.07 1.27 13.08
CA LEU A 32 16.81 2.51 13.20
C LEU A 32 16.28 3.44 14.28
N CYS A 33 15.20 3.04 14.94
CA CYS A 33 14.58 3.80 16.02
C CYS A 33 14.09 5.19 15.57
N CYS A 34 13.68 5.32 14.32
CA CYS A 34 13.17 6.58 13.79
C CYS A 34 11.66 6.65 14.00
N SER A 35 11.23 7.12 15.16
CA SER A 35 9.83 7.06 15.55
C SER A 35 8.90 7.92 14.69
N LYS A 36 9.32 9.12 14.28
CA LYS A 36 8.49 9.97 13.44
C LYS A 36 8.26 9.36 12.06
N GLU A 37 9.34 8.92 11.44
CA GLU A 37 9.26 8.33 10.10
C GLU A 37 8.52 7.00 10.14
N ARG A 38 8.70 6.25 11.23
CA ARG A 38 7.99 5.00 11.41
C ARG A 38 6.48 5.20 11.43
N LYS A 39 6.00 6.24 12.09
CA LYS A 39 4.57 6.54 12.14
C LYS A 39 4.03 6.86 10.76
N VAL A 40 4.79 7.62 9.97
CA VAL A 40 4.40 7.97 8.61
C VAL A 40 4.34 6.71 7.74
N ALA A 41 5.36 5.86 7.84
CA ALA A 41 5.42 4.63 7.06
C ALA A 41 4.25 3.70 7.43
N LYS A 42 3.94 3.59 8.71
CA LYS A 42 2.82 2.77 9.17
C LYS A 42 1.50 3.29 8.61
N ARG A 43 1.31 4.61 8.63
CA ARG A 43 0.08 5.22 8.12
C ARG A 43 -0.08 4.94 6.63
N LYS A 44 0.99 5.10 5.85
CA LYS A 44 0.95 4.82 4.41
C LYS A 44 0.68 3.35 4.14
N ARG A 45 1.32 2.46 4.90
CA ARG A 45 1.07 1.03 4.77
C ARG A 45 -0.40 0.70 5.02
N ASP A 46 -0.98 1.27 6.06
CA ASP A 46 -2.38 1.01 6.41
C ASP A 46 -3.33 1.58 5.35
N GLU A 47 -3.01 2.73 4.75
CA GLU A 47 -3.81 3.27 3.66
C GLU A 47 -3.87 2.30 2.49
N TYR A 48 -2.74 1.75 2.10
CA TYR A 48 -2.69 0.81 0.99
C TYR A 48 -3.37 -0.51 1.35
N LYS A 49 -3.26 -0.93 2.61
CA LYS A 49 -3.98 -2.10 3.09
C LYS A 49 -5.48 -1.94 2.92
N HIS A 50 -6.01 -0.78 3.29
CA HIS A 50 -7.43 -0.49 3.13
C HIS A 50 -7.85 -0.46 1.67
N LYS A 51 -7.02 0.13 0.81
CA LYS A 51 -7.30 0.18 -0.62
C LYS A 51 -7.34 -1.23 -1.22
N ILE A 52 -6.41 -2.08 -0.80
CA ILE A 52 -6.38 -3.47 -1.24
C ILE A 52 -7.66 -4.20 -0.83
N GLN A 53 -8.09 -4.00 0.41
CA GLN A 53 -9.31 -4.63 0.90
C GLN A 53 -10.54 -4.18 0.13
N LYS A 54 -10.61 -2.88 -0.22
CA LYS A 54 -11.72 -2.37 -1.00
C LYS A 54 -11.77 -3.00 -2.39
N VAL A 55 -10.63 -3.12 -3.04
CA VAL A 55 -10.56 -3.73 -4.36
C VAL A 55 -11.00 -5.19 -4.30
N ARG A 56 -10.58 -5.91 -3.28
CA ARG A 56 -11.00 -7.30 -3.09
C ARG A 56 -12.50 -7.42 -2.89
N GLN A 57 -13.09 -6.51 -2.12
CA GLN A 57 -14.51 -6.53 -1.90
C GLN A 57 -15.29 -6.26 -3.17
N LEU A 58 -14.79 -5.35 -4.00
CA LEU A 58 -15.46 -5.01 -5.25
C LEU A 58 -15.36 -6.13 -6.29
N SER A 59 -14.27 -6.88 -6.26
CA SER A 59 -14.07 -7.94 -7.24
C SER A 59 -14.57 -9.30 -6.75
N GLY A 60 -14.88 -9.38 -5.49
CA GLY A 60 -15.39 -10.62 -4.92
C GLY A 60 -16.87 -10.67 -4.94
#